data_7b4cde0e0d2c76d6ad5178f82d05f445
#
_entry.id   7b4cde0e0d2c76d6ad5178f82d05f445
#
_cell.length_a   1.000
_cell.length_b   1.000
_cell.length_c   1.000
_cell.angle_alpha   90.00
_cell.angle_beta   90.00
_cell.angle_gamma   90.00
#
_symmetry.space_group_name_H-M   'P 1'
#
loop_
_entity.id
_entity.type
_entity.pdbx_description
1 polymer ?
#
loop_
_entity_poly.entity_id
_entity_poly.type
_entity_poly.pdbx_seq_one_letter_code
_entity_poly.pdbx_strand_id
1 'polypeptide(L)'
;TLTYLGISVLRLPFIRNTSLGHEVLHNWWGNGVYPYYPEGNWSEGLTTFMADYAYKERMGAKAAKEMRLGWLRDFSTLSPDQDFILKKFTTRKHGASKIVGYNKAAMIFLMLRDLIGQKSFDRSLRIFWKKNQFRIASWSDLQEAFEAGSGRKLQVFFEQWLTYPGAPSIRMIKARNTRLESGYQITVNMEQVGSSYNLHIPIVIHTEKESKTKIFNMDRENQAFSFELLDKPIKLTLDPDFRLLRRLAPDEAPPILRKIMLDQSTETIILSEENDIREVSMVLARKLLHRTPEMGSLDANKATSILVIGLQNQVNKWLDLNNLPLRPSNMQNIGTAYVWTMRQEGKTFVIVSAKDALSLQYLVRPLPHYGRQSYIIFDGAKVIERGIWPAQVQEIVLN
;
A
#
# COMPACT_ATOMS: atom_id res chain seq x y z
N THR A 1 9.80 -29.16 -12.11
CA THR A 1 9.08 -27.87 -12.10
C THR A 1 9.81 -26.85 -12.93
N LEU A 2 9.08 -26.10 -13.76
CA LEU A 2 9.64 -25.07 -14.63
C LEU A 2 9.41 -23.70 -14.02
N THR A 3 10.48 -22.90 -13.90
CA THR A 3 10.40 -21.49 -13.50
C THR A 3 10.38 -20.65 -14.78
N TYR A 4 9.27 -19.96 -15.05
CA TYR A 4 9.13 -19.11 -16.22
C TYR A 4 9.55 -17.68 -15.92
N LEU A 5 10.65 -17.25 -16.55
CA LEU A 5 11.07 -15.85 -16.58
C LEU A 5 11.33 -15.45 -18.02
N GLY A 6 10.65 -14.43 -18.51
CA GLY A 6 10.90 -13.89 -19.84
C GLY A 6 12.32 -13.37 -19.98
N ILE A 7 12.96 -13.56 -21.17
CA ILE A 7 14.34 -13.13 -21.42
C ILE A 7 14.56 -11.64 -21.14
N SER A 8 13.57 -10.80 -21.45
CA SER A 8 13.61 -9.36 -21.15
C SER A 8 13.67 -9.07 -19.66
N VAL A 9 13.00 -9.90 -18.85
CA VAL A 9 12.96 -9.78 -17.37
C VAL A 9 14.29 -10.24 -16.78
N LEU A 10 14.89 -11.32 -17.29
CA LEU A 10 16.18 -11.85 -16.82
C LEU A 10 17.34 -10.86 -16.97
N ARG A 11 17.24 -9.91 -17.90
CA ARG A 11 18.25 -8.86 -18.14
C ARG A 11 18.18 -7.71 -17.13
N LEU A 12 17.13 -7.64 -16.30
CA LEU A 12 16.98 -6.58 -15.32
C LEU A 12 17.91 -6.81 -14.12
N PRO A 13 18.72 -5.82 -13.71
CA PRO A 13 19.77 -6.01 -12.71
C PRO A 13 19.23 -6.38 -11.32
N PHE A 14 17.97 -6.05 -11.04
CA PHE A 14 17.32 -6.31 -9.75
C PHE A 14 16.64 -7.68 -9.66
N ILE A 15 16.55 -8.44 -10.76
CA ILE A 15 15.74 -9.67 -10.84
C ILE A 15 16.16 -10.73 -9.82
N ARG A 16 17.46 -10.83 -9.52
CA ARG A 16 18.02 -11.82 -8.60
C ARG A 16 17.49 -11.68 -7.18
N ASN A 17 17.23 -10.44 -6.75
CA ASN A 17 16.78 -10.10 -5.40
C ASN A 17 15.29 -9.73 -5.35
N THR A 18 14.53 -10.09 -6.37
CA THR A 18 13.08 -9.87 -6.48
C THR A 18 12.41 -11.08 -7.14
N SER A 19 11.94 -10.94 -8.37
CA SER A 19 11.10 -11.92 -9.06
C SER A 19 11.72 -13.31 -9.21
N LEU A 20 13.05 -13.45 -9.31
CA LEU A 20 13.65 -14.79 -9.44
C LEU A 20 13.37 -15.64 -8.21
N GLY A 21 13.56 -15.09 -7.01
CA GLY A 21 13.27 -15.82 -5.77
C GLY A 21 11.79 -16.15 -5.61
N HIS A 22 10.92 -15.25 -6.05
CA HIS A 22 9.48 -15.45 -6.09
C HIS A 22 9.12 -16.65 -6.99
N GLU A 23 9.56 -16.65 -8.23
CA GLU A 23 9.29 -17.73 -9.18
C GLU A 23 9.93 -19.08 -8.75
N VAL A 24 11.13 -19.04 -8.17
CA VAL A 24 11.76 -20.25 -7.63
C VAL A 24 10.94 -20.82 -6.47
N LEU A 25 10.40 -19.97 -5.58
CA LEU A 25 9.60 -20.42 -4.44
C LEU A 25 8.26 -21.04 -4.85
N HIS A 26 7.72 -20.67 -6.01
CA HIS A 26 6.55 -21.33 -6.58
C HIS A 26 6.76 -22.83 -6.86
N ASN A 27 7.99 -23.35 -6.88
CA ASN A 27 8.21 -24.81 -6.94
C ASN A 27 7.72 -25.53 -5.68
N TRP A 28 7.60 -24.82 -4.55
CA TRP A 28 6.96 -25.33 -3.32
C TRP A 28 5.49 -24.90 -3.24
N TRP A 29 5.25 -23.58 -3.32
CA TRP A 29 3.93 -22.96 -3.13
C TRP A 29 3.29 -22.62 -4.48
N GLY A 30 2.44 -23.49 -4.97
CA GLY A 30 1.81 -23.41 -6.28
C GLY A 30 2.06 -24.64 -7.15
N ASN A 31 3.30 -25.16 -7.20
CA ASN A 31 3.66 -26.33 -7.99
C ASN A 31 4.02 -27.56 -7.14
N GLY A 32 4.42 -27.38 -5.89
CA GLY A 32 4.66 -28.46 -4.93
C GLY A 32 3.44 -28.74 -4.06
N VAL A 33 2.69 -27.71 -3.68
CA VAL A 33 1.34 -27.78 -3.12
C VAL A 33 0.45 -26.91 -4.01
N TYR A 34 -0.59 -27.50 -4.60
CA TYR A 34 -1.44 -26.82 -5.58
C TYR A 34 -2.56 -26.05 -4.86
N PRO A 35 -2.82 -24.76 -5.20
CA PRO A 35 -3.94 -24.03 -4.63
C PRO A 35 -5.28 -24.61 -5.05
N TYR A 36 -6.22 -24.66 -4.10
CA TYR A 36 -7.63 -24.92 -4.39
C TYR A 36 -8.30 -23.62 -4.84
N TYR A 37 -8.22 -23.32 -6.13
CA TYR A 37 -8.68 -22.06 -6.71
C TYR A 37 -10.14 -21.67 -6.41
N PRO A 38 -11.11 -22.59 -6.25
CA PRO A 38 -12.47 -22.20 -5.83
C PRO A 38 -12.53 -21.47 -4.48
N GLU A 39 -11.56 -21.70 -3.59
CA GLU A 39 -11.44 -20.98 -2.32
C GLU A 39 -10.32 -19.89 -2.34
N GLY A 40 -9.77 -19.59 -3.51
CA GLY A 40 -8.77 -18.54 -3.70
C GLY A 40 -7.34 -19.07 -3.75
N ASN A 41 -6.48 -18.26 -4.35
CA ASN A 41 -5.06 -18.55 -4.52
C ASN A 41 -4.25 -17.98 -3.36
N TRP A 42 -3.89 -18.80 -2.40
CA TRP A 42 -3.02 -18.46 -1.27
C TRP A 42 -1.54 -18.39 -1.66
N SER A 43 -1.14 -19.06 -2.75
CA SER A 43 0.28 -19.26 -3.06
C SER A 43 1.00 -17.97 -3.42
N GLU A 44 0.35 -17.05 -4.12
CA GLU A 44 0.94 -15.76 -4.50
C GLU A 44 1.28 -14.89 -3.28
N GLY A 45 0.36 -14.83 -2.31
CA GLY A 45 0.59 -14.09 -1.07
C GLY A 45 1.69 -14.70 -0.22
N LEU A 46 1.69 -16.02 -0.06
CA LEU A 46 2.72 -16.74 0.69
C LEU A 46 4.09 -16.60 0.04
N THR A 47 4.15 -16.72 -1.29
CA THR A 47 5.39 -16.55 -2.05
C THR A 47 5.90 -15.11 -1.96
N THR A 48 5.03 -14.10 -2.09
CA THR A 48 5.38 -12.70 -1.89
C THR A 48 5.96 -12.45 -0.49
N PHE A 49 5.36 -13.05 0.53
CA PHE A 49 5.86 -12.94 1.90
C PHE A 49 7.20 -13.64 2.10
N MET A 50 7.34 -14.88 1.62
CA MET A 50 8.51 -15.71 1.90
C MET A 50 9.71 -15.45 0.98
N ALA A 51 9.50 -14.82 -0.19
CA ALA A 51 10.56 -14.42 -1.11
C ALA A 51 10.75 -12.90 -1.11
N ASP A 52 9.82 -12.14 -1.71
CA ASP A 52 10.00 -10.70 -1.93
C ASP A 52 10.22 -9.93 -0.63
N TYR A 53 9.37 -10.21 0.38
CA TYR A 53 9.50 -9.54 1.67
C TYR A 53 10.70 -10.05 2.48
N ALA A 54 11.00 -11.34 2.43
CA ALA A 54 12.17 -11.88 3.12
C ALA A 54 13.49 -11.28 2.60
N TYR A 55 13.60 -10.98 1.31
CA TYR A 55 14.76 -10.22 0.79
C TYR A 55 14.85 -8.83 1.43
N LYS A 56 13.72 -8.14 1.62
CA LYS A 56 13.70 -6.82 2.26
C LYS A 56 14.06 -6.90 3.75
N GLU A 57 13.59 -7.93 4.45
CA GLU A 57 13.99 -8.16 5.84
C GLU A 57 15.51 -8.40 5.98
N ARG A 58 16.11 -9.16 5.06
CA ARG A 58 17.58 -9.38 5.01
C ARG A 58 18.36 -8.09 4.69
N MET A 59 17.78 -7.17 3.94
CA MET A 59 18.37 -5.85 3.68
C MET A 59 18.29 -4.91 4.88
N GLY A 60 17.51 -5.25 5.91
CA GLY A 60 17.37 -4.52 7.15
C GLY A 60 15.99 -3.94 7.41
N ALA A 61 15.80 -3.46 8.65
CA ALA A 61 14.51 -2.99 9.15
C ALA A 61 13.89 -1.86 8.30
N LYS A 62 14.71 -0.93 7.81
CA LYS A 62 14.27 0.18 6.95
C LYS A 62 13.67 -0.33 5.64
N ALA A 63 14.36 -1.22 4.94
CA ALA A 63 13.89 -1.76 3.67
C ALA A 63 12.59 -2.58 3.84
N ALA A 64 12.49 -3.36 4.91
CA ALA A 64 11.28 -4.09 5.25
C ALA A 64 10.10 -3.15 5.56
N LYS A 65 10.33 -2.09 6.35
CA LYS A 65 9.33 -1.06 6.65
C LYS A 65 8.84 -0.34 5.39
N GLU A 66 9.75 0.06 4.50
CA GLU A 66 9.42 0.70 3.23
C GLU A 66 8.54 -0.20 2.34
N MET A 67 8.80 -1.51 2.33
CA MET A 67 7.98 -2.46 1.57
C MET A 67 6.56 -2.57 2.15
N ARG A 68 6.42 -2.70 3.48
CA ARG A 68 5.11 -2.74 4.15
C ARG A 68 4.32 -1.45 3.91
N LEU A 69 4.95 -0.29 4.11
CA LEU A 69 4.33 1.00 3.79
C LEU A 69 3.91 1.07 2.32
N GLY A 70 4.72 0.56 1.40
CA GLY A 70 4.39 0.47 -0.02
C GLY A 70 3.15 -0.37 -0.29
N TRP A 71 2.98 -1.50 0.41
CA TRP A 71 1.79 -2.35 0.31
C TRP A 71 0.54 -1.67 0.84
N LEU A 72 0.62 -1.05 2.03
CA LEU A 72 -0.50 -0.34 2.63
C LEU A 72 -0.90 0.90 1.81
N ARG A 73 0.07 1.60 1.24
CA ARG A 73 -0.18 2.74 0.36
C ARG A 73 -0.88 2.30 -0.94
N ASP A 74 -0.40 1.21 -1.57
CA ASP A 74 -1.07 0.62 -2.72
C ASP A 74 -2.51 0.22 -2.36
N PHE A 75 -2.72 -0.41 -1.20
CA PHE A 75 -4.04 -0.82 -0.73
C PHE A 75 -4.97 0.38 -0.49
N SER A 76 -4.45 1.47 0.06
CA SER A 76 -5.22 2.70 0.29
C SER A 76 -5.62 3.44 -1.00
N THR A 77 -5.09 3.03 -2.17
CA THR A 77 -5.54 3.57 -3.47
C THR A 77 -6.78 2.87 -4.02
N LEU A 78 -7.12 1.67 -3.52
CA LEU A 78 -8.28 0.92 -3.98
C LEU A 78 -9.57 1.61 -3.57
N SER A 79 -10.47 1.77 -4.52
CA SER A 79 -11.87 2.12 -4.24
C SER A 79 -12.64 0.90 -3.71
N PRO A 80 -13.77 1.12 -3.02
CA PRO A 80 -14.55 0.02 -2.44
C PRO A 80 -15.01 -1.04 -3.45
N ASP A 81 -15.31 -0.65 -4.68
CA ASP A 81 -15.74 -1.52 -5.79
C ASP A 81 -14.58 -2.37 -6.36
N GLN A 82 -13.34 -1.96 -6.15
CA GLN A 82 -12.14 -2.67 -6.59
C GLN A 82 -11.59 -3.64 -5.54
N ASP A 83 -12.04 -3.49 -4.30
CA ASP A 83 -11.63 -4.34 -3.19
C ASP A 83 -12.60 -5.52 -3.08
N PHE A 84 -12.05 -6.72 -3.04
CA PHE A 84 -12.82 -7.95 -2.96
C PHE A 84 -12.23 -8.90 -1.92
N ILE A 85 -13.05 -9.85 -1.51
CA ILE A 85 -12.64 -10.86 -0.52
C ILE A 85 -11.48 -11.72 -1.06
N LEU A 86 -10.50 -12.00 -0.22
CA LEU A 86 -9.29 -12.70 -0.65
C LEU A 86 -9.57 -14.12 -1.16
N LYS A 87 -10.59 -14.81 -0.62
CA LYS A 87 -11.05 -16.10 -1.13
C LYS A 87 -11.52 -16.10 -2.60
N LYS A 88 -11.79 -14.92 -3.19
CA LYS A 88 -12.13 -14.80 -4.62
C LYS A 88 -10.92 -14.51 -5.52
N PHE A 89 -9.76 -14.30 -4.95
CA PHE A 89 -8.55 -14.10 -5.74
C PHE A 89 -8.07 -15.40 -6.34
N THR A 90 -7.98 -15.50 -7.66
CA THR A 90 -7.45 -16.67 -8.37
C THR A 90 -6.15 -16.37 -9.10
N THR A 91 -6.11 -15.26 -9.82
CA THR A 91 -4.95 -14.84 -10.61
C THR A 91 -4.92 -13.33 -10.80
N ARG A 92 -3.77 -12.82 -11.17
CA ARG A 92 -3.59 -11.41 -11.48
C ARG A 92 -4.21 -11.06 -12.83
N LYS A 93 -5.31 -10.32 -12.82
CA LYS A 93 -5.98 -9.81 -14.02
C LYS A 93 -5.62 -8.35 -14.31
N HIS A 94 -5.49 -7.52 -13.27
CA HIS A 94 -5.22 -6.07 -13.33
C HIS A 94 -4.53 -5.58 -12.05
N GLY A 95 -4.25 -4.28 -11.95
CA GLY A 95 -3.53 -3.68 -10.82
C GLY A 95 -4.18 -3.92 -9.45
N ALA A 96 -5.51 -3.80 -9.35
CA ALA A 96 -6.26 -4.03 -8.11
C ALA A 96 -6.12 -5.49 -7.63
N SER A 97 -6.26 -6.47 -8.53
CA SER A 97 -6.11 -7.88 -8.15
C SER A 97 -4.71 -8.22 -7.63
N LYS A 98 -3.66 -7.54 -8.13
CA LYS A 98 -2.32 -7.65 -7.55
C LYS A 98 -2.27 -7.13 -6.12
N ILE A 99 -2.91 -6.01 -5.84
CA ILE A 99 -2.92 -5.43 -4.49
C ILE A 99 -3.60 -6.38 -3.49
N VAL A 100 -4.72 -6.99 -3.87
CA VAL A 100 -5.42 -7.93 -3.00
C VAL A 100 -4.67 -9.27 -2.91
N GLY A 101 -4.36 -9.91 -4.02
CA GLY A 101 -3.82 -11.28 -4.03
C GLY A 101 -2.35 -11.39 -3.59
N TYR A 102 -1.57 -10.32 -3.72
CA TYR A 102 -0.15 -10.29 -3.35
C TYR A 102 0.09 -9.46 -2.10
N ASN A 103 -0.24 -8.16 -2.12
CA ASN A 103 0.13 -7.25 -1.03
C ASN A 103 -0.70 -7.51 0.24
N LYS A 104 -2.05 -7.54 0.13
CA LYS A 104 -2.95 -7.85 1.26
C LYS A 104 -2.66 -9.25 1.81
N ALA A 105 -2.53 -10.25 0.94
CA ALA A 105 -2.24 -11.62 1.36
C ALA A 105 -0.88 -11.75 2.06
N ALA A 106 0.18 -11.08 1.56
CA ALA A 106 1.48 -11.07 2.22
C ALA A 106 1.43 -10.39 3.60
N MET A 107 0.65 -9.30 3.74
CA MET A 107 0.43 -8.66 5.05
C MET A 107 -0.29 -9.59 6.03
N ILE A 108 -1.23 -10.41 5.56
CA ILE A 108 -1.90 -11.41 6.41
C ILE A 108 -0.88 -12.43 6.95
N PHE A 109 0.02 -12.95 6.12
CA PHE A 109 1.08 -13.85 6.58
C PHE A 109 2.07 -13.17 7.53
N LEU A 110 2.36 -11.89 7.33
CA LEU A 110 3.15 -11.09 8.27
C LEU A 110 2.47 -11.01 9.64
N MET A 111 1.20 -10.59 9.67
CA MET A 111 0.42 -10.48 10.91
C MET A 111 0.25 -11.84 11.61
N LEU A 112 0.07 -12.92 10.84
CA LEU A 112 0.01 -14.27 11.39
C LEU A 112 1.33 -14.65 12.05
N ARG A 113 2.47 -14.38 11.39
CA ARG A 113 3.79 -14.62 11.98
C ARG A 113 4.00 -13.80 13.26
N ASP A 114 3.58 -12.55 13.28
CA ASP A 114 3.67 -11.70 14.47
C ASP A 114 2.78 -12.24 15.62
N LEU A 115 1.62 -12.78 15.30
CA LEU A 115 0.66 -13.31 16.26
C LEU A 115 1.15 -14.61 16.93
N ILE A 116 1.72 -15.54 16.14
CA ILE A 116 2.09 -16.88 16.64
C ILE A 116 3.60 -17.04 16.90
N GLY A 117 4.41 -16.08 16.46
CA GLY A 117 5.86 -16.10 16.54
C GLY A 117 6.55 -16.91 15.43
N GLN A 118 7.79 -16.51 15.10
CA GLN A 118 8.56 -17.07 13.98
C GLN A 118 8.71 -18.61 14.06
N LYS A 119 9.05 -19.14 15.24
CA LYS A 119 9.26 -20.59 15.41
C LYS A 119 8.01 -21.42 15.13
N SER A 120 6.85 -20.92 15.58
CA SER A 120 5.57 -21.58 15.32
C SER A 120 5.18 -21.46 13.85
N PHE A 121 5.42 -20.30 13.24
CA PHE A 121 5.18 -20.07 11.82
C PHE A 121 5.97 -21.06 10.94
N ASP A 122 7.28 -21.20 11.18
CA ASP A 122 8.14 -22.12 10.44
C ASP A 122 7.74 -23.58 10.62
N ARG A 123 7.34 -23.96 11.85
CA ARG A 123 6.82 -25.31 12.14
C ARG A 123 5.54 -25.58 11.39
N SER A 124 4.62 -24.62 11.36
CA SER A 124 3.35 -24.73 10.66
C SER A 124 3.53 -24.95 9.16
N LEU A 125 4.45 -24.22 8.53
CA LEU A 125 4.78 -24.40 7.11
C LEU A 125 5.37 -25.79 6.83
N ARG A 126 6.18 -26.35 7.73
CA ARG A 126 6.68 -27.74 7.59
C ARG A 126 5.54 -28.77 7.71
N ILE A 127 4.60 -28.55 8.64
CA ILE A 127 3.38 -29.38 8.78
C ILE A 127 2.56 -29.29 7.49
N PHE A 128 2.29 -28.08 7.00
CA PHE A 128 1.53 -27.84 5.78
C PHE A 128 2.16 -28.55 4.57
N TRP A 129 3.48 -28.39 4.38
CA TRP A 129 4.21 -29.06 3.31
C TRP A 129 4.13 -30.57 3.44
N LYS A 130 4.43 -31.13 4.60
CA LYS A 130 4.44 -32.59 4.83
C LYS A 130 3.08 -33.23 4.57
N LYS A 131 1.98 -32.53 4.93
CA LYS A 131 0.61 -33.02 4.74
C LYS A 131 0.16 -32.92 3.28
N ASN A 132 0.55 -31.86 2.57
CA ASN A 132 -0.07 -31.48 1.31
C ASN A 132 0.89 -31.51 0.09
N GLN A 133 2.13 -31.97 0.20
CA GLN A 133 3.04 -32.04 -0.95
C GLN A 133 2.44 -32.85 -2.10
N PHE A 134 2.44 -32.25 -3.29
CA PHE A 134 1.86 -32.76 -4.52
C PHE A 134 0.35 -33.01 -4.47
N ARG A 135 -0.35 -32.31 -3.59
CA ARG A 135 -1.81 -32.33 -3.44
C ARG A 135 -2.38 -30.93 -3.59
N ILE A 136 -3.69 -30.86 -3.81
CA ILE A 136 -4.46 -29.62 -3.77
C ILE A 136 -4.72 -29.26 -2.30
N ALA A 137 -4.48 -28.01 -1.93
CA ALA A 137 -4.74 -27.48 -0.59
C ALA A 137 -5.39 -26.09 -0.63
N SER A 138 -6.26 -25.85 0.32
CA SER A 138 -7.05 -24.64 0.49
C SER A 138 -6.46 -23.71 1.58
N TRP A 139 -7.07 -22.54 1.77
CA TRP A 139 -6.83 -21.71 2.94
C TRP A 139 -7.18 -22.43 4.26
N SER A 140 -8.17 -23.32 4.24
CA SER A 140 -8.54 -24.12 5.43
C SER A 140 -7.43 -25.10 5.81
N ASP A 141 -6.75 -25.72 4.84
CA ASP A 141 -5.59 -26.58 5.11
C ASP A 141 -4.41 -25.79 5.68
N LEU A 142 -4.21 -24.54 5.24
CA LEU A 142 -3.25 -23.64 5.85
C LEU A 142 -3.62 -23.32 7.30
N GLN A 143 -4.88 -22.93 7.57
CA GLN A 143 -5.37 -22.66 8.92
C GLN A 143 -5.10 -23.87 9.85
N GLU A 144 -5.51 -25.08 9.47
CA GLU A 144 -5.27 -26.30 10.27
C GLU A 144 -3.79 -26.50 10.58
N ALA A 145 -2.92 -26.31 9.58
CA ALA A 145 -1.47 -26.44 9.78
C ALA A 145 -0.91 -25.36 10.73
N PHE A 146 -1.41 -24.13 10.65
CA PHE A 146 -1.01 -23.05 11.55
C PHE A 146 -1.57 -23.21 12.96
N GLU A 147 -2.78 -23.74 13.12
CA GLU A 147 -3.32 -24.12 14.42
C GLU A 147 -2.53 -25.26 15.06
N ALA A 148 -2.22 -26.32 14.30
CA ALA A 148 -1.40 -27.44 14.77
C ALA A 148 0.03 -27.02 15.14
N GLY A 149 0.64 -26.11 14.35
CA GLY A 149 2.00 -25.66 14.58
C GLY A 149 2.14 -24.64 15.72
N SER A 150 1.10 -23.87 16.02
CA SER A 150 1.10 -22.85 17.07
C SER A 150 0.43 -23.25 18.37
N GLY A 151 -0.48 -24.23 18.34
CA GLY A 151 -1.35 -24.59 19.45
C GLY A 151 -2.46 -23.55 19.73
N ARG A 152 -2.71 -22.60 18.81
CA ARG A 152 -3.69 -21.54 18.96
C ARG A 152 -4.89 -21.77 18.04
N LYS A 153 -6.08 -21.33 18.46
CA LYS A 153 -7.25 -21.21 17.59
C LYS A 153 -7.09 -19.98 16.71
N LEU A 154 -7.15 -20.15 15.39
CA LEU A 154 -6.92 -19.09 14.39
C LEU A 154 -8.14 -18.86 13.49
N GLN A 155 -9.26 -19.53 13.76
CA GLN A 155 -10.48 -19.43 12.96
C GLN A 155 -10.92 -17.97 12.77
N VAL A 156 -11.04 -17.18 13.84
CA VAL A 156 -11.45 -15.75 13.77
C VAL A 156 -10.48 -14.95 12.93
N PHE A 157 -9.16 -15.20 13.07
CA PHE A 157 -8.14 -14.54 12.26
C PHE A 157 -8.31 -14.82 10.77
N PHE A 158 -8.41 -16.09 10.38
CA PHE A 158 -8.55 -16.46 8.97
C PHE A 158 -9.89 -16.02 8.40
N GLU A 159 -10.99 -16.18 9.12
CA GLU A 159 -12.33 -15.80 8.68
C GLU A 159 -12.36 -14.30 8.31
N GLN A 160 -12.01 -13.41 9.23
CA GLN A 160 -12.08 -11.97 8.96
C GLN A 160 -11.19 -11.54 7.77
N TRP A 161 -9.96 -12.02 7.69
CA TRP A 161 -9.04 -11.58 6.65
C TRP A 161 -9.29 -12.18 5.27
N LEU A 162 -9.95 -13.33 5.20
CA LEU A 162 -10.25 -14.02 3.95
C LEU A 162 -11.63 -13.68 3.39
N THR A 163 -12.61 -13.36 4.25
CA THR A 163 -14.02 -13.21 3.85
C THR A 163 -14.54 -11.78 3.92
N TYR A 164 -13.85 -10.87 4.63
CA TYR A 164 -14.23 -9.47 4.64
C TYR A 164 -13.49 -8.70 3.53
N PRO A 165 -14.22 -7.93 2.72
CA PRO A 165 -13.59 -6.99 1.81
C PRO A 165 -12.97 -5.84 2.61
N GLY A 166 -11.93 -5.22 2.08
CA GLY A 166 -11.34 -4.08 2.75
C GLY A 166 -10.29 -4.43 3.80
N ALA A 167 -10.04 -3.45 4.61
CA ALA A 167 -9.26 -3.47 5.83
C ALA A 167 -9.73 -2.32 6.72
N PRO A 168 -9.57 -2.41 8.05
CA PRO A 168 -10.01 -1.37 8.95
C PRO A 168 -9.24 -0.07 8.74
N SER A 169 -9.90 1.06 8.94
CA SER A 169 -9.26 2.35 9.22
C SER A 169 -9.21 2.54 10.72
N ILE A 170 -8.05 2.85 11.27
CA ILE A 170 -7.86 2.95 12.73
C ILE A 170 -7.39 4.35 13.05
N ARG A 171 -7.95 4.92 14.12
CA ARG A 171 -7.61 6.23 14.63
C ARG A 171 -7.37 6.20 16.14
N MET A 172 -6.34 6.87 16.59
CA MET A 172 -6.23 7.31 17.99
C MET A 172 -6.97 8.64 18.11
N ILE A 173 -8.09 8.65 18.82
CA ILE A 173 -8.95 9.85 18.92
C ILE A 173 -8.44 10.80 19.98
N LYS A 174 -8.07 10.26 21.14
CA LYS A 174 -7.61 11.03 22.30
C LYS A 174 -6.76 10.17 23.20
N ALA A 175 -5.72 10.76 23.75
CA ALA A 175 -4.98 10.17 24.86
C ALA A 175 -4.86 11.17 26.01
N ARG A 176 -4.84 10.65 27.23
CA ARG A 176 -4.62 11.42 28.46
C ARG A 176 -3.64 10.69 29.34
N ASN A 177 -2.81 11.42 30.05
CA ASN A 177 -2.04 10.91 31.16
C ASN A 177 -2.57 11.48 32.48
N THR A 178 -2.49 10.69 33.52
CA THR A 178 -2.79 11.11 34.88
C THR A 178 -1.60 10.68 35.75
N ARG A 179 -1.05 11.61 36.51
CA ARG A 179 0.03 11.30 37.45
C ARG A 179 -0.52 10.51 38.62
N LEU A 180 0.14 9.42 38.96
CA LEU A 180 -0.13 8.60 40.15
C LEU A 180 0.96 8.83 41.19
N GLU A 181 0.80 8.27 42.38
CA GLU A 181 1.84 8.29 43.43
C GLU A 181 3.14 7.64 42.94
N SER A 182 3.04 6.54 42.14
CA SER A 182 4.18 5.82 41.57
C SER A 182 4.07 5.70 40.05
N GLY A 183 4.20 6.84 39.35
CA GLY A 183 4.21 6.82 37.89
C GLY A 183 3.05 7.52 37.21
N TYR A 184 2.55 6.98 36.12
CA TYR A 184 1.54 7.61 35.25
C TYR A 184 0.54 6.57 34.77
N GLN A 185 -0.74 6.90 34.77
CA GLN A 185 -1.79 6.16 34.09
C GLN A 185 -2.06 6.82 32.74
N ILE A 186 -2.01 6.03 31.65
CA ILE A 186 -2.38 6.46 30.31
C ILE A 186 -3.71 5.86 29.93
N THR A 187 -4.60 6.69 29.39
CA THR A 187 -5.82 6.22 28.74
C THR A 187 -5.83 6.70 27.30
N VAL A 188 -5.96 5.77 26.33
CA VAL A 188 -6.07 6.07 24.90
C VAL A 188 -7.40 5.56 24.37
N ASN A 189 -8.15 6.42 23.70
CA ASN A 189 -9.38 6.08 23.00
C ASN A 189 -9.08 5.85 21.53
N MET A 190 -9.50 4.70 21.02
CA MET A 190 -9.29 4.29 19.64
C MET A 190 -10.62 3.99 18.96
N GLU A 191 -10.64 4.22 17.65
CA GLU A 191 -11.80 3.98 16.79
C GLU A 191 -11.37 3.12 15.59
N GLN A 192 -12.22 2.15 15.24
CA GLN A 192 -12.20 1.48 13.92
C GLN A 192 -13.33 2.06 13.08
N VAL A 193 -13.02 2.53 11.87
CA VAL A 193 -14.03 3.01 10.93
C VAL A 193 -14.32 1.93 9.90
N GLY A 194 -15.59 1.63 9.69
CA GLY A 194 -16.07 0.57 8.79
C GLY A 194 -16.43 -0.72 9.54
N SER A 195 -16.09 -1.87 8.98
CA SER A 195 -16.31 -3.16 9.63
C SER A 195 -15.38 -3.34 10.82
N SER A 196 -15.92 -3.83 11.93
CA SER A 196 -15.10 -4.16 13.11
C SER A 196 -14.31 -5.43 12.90
N TYR A 197 -13.01 -5.34 13.09
CA TYR A 197 -12.05 -6.45 13.06
C TYR A 197 -11.53 -6.73 14.47
N ASN A 198 -11.13 -7.97 14.71
CA ASN A 198 -10.34 -8.30 15.90
C ASN A 198 -8.86 -8.06 15.59
N LEU A 199 -8.30 -7.02 16.17
CA LEU A 199 -6.98 -6.48 15.81
C LEU A 199 -5.99 -6.58 16.97
N HIS A 200 -4.73 -6.83 16.63
CA HIS A 200 -3.58 -6.72 17.52
C HIS A 200 -2.78 -5.48 17.09
N ILE A 201 -3.07 -4.35 17.72
CA ILE A 201 -2.58 -3.03 17.31
C ILE A 201 -1.28 -2.70 18.03
N PRO A 202 -0.15 -2.55 17.32
CA PRO A 202 1.09 -2.11 17.93
C PRO A 202 1.05 -0.58 18.14
N ILE A 203 1.24 -0.15 19.38
CA ILE A 203 1.44 1.25 19.72
C ILE A 203 2.80 1.39 20.38
N VAL A 204 3.62 2.30 19.87
CA VAL A 204 4.87 2.69 20.51
C VAL A 204 4.60 3.79 21.50
N ILE A 205 4.98 3.53 22.75
CA ILE A 205 4.88 4.45 23.87
C ILE A 205 6.28 5.06 24.04
N HIS A 206 6.38 6.36 23.88
CA HIS A 206 7.60 7.11 24.10
C HIS A 206 7.57 7.76 25.47
N THR A 207 8.57 7.47 26.28
CA THR A 207 8.78 8.12 27.59
C THR A 207 10.07 8.96 27.56
N GLU A 208 10.34 9.69 28.64
CA GLU A 208 11.60 10.44 28.76
C GLU A 208 12.86 9.55 28.70
N LYS A 209 12.74 8.26 29.05
CA LYS A 209 13.90 7.35 29.11
C LYS A 209 13.97 6.39 27.94
N GLU A 210 12.85 5.88 27.46
CA GLU A 210 12.83 4.82 26.46
C GLU A 210 11.57 4.83 25.59
N SER A 211 11.60 4.00 24.55
CA SER A 211 10.42 3.73 23.71
C SER A 211 10.10 2.24 23.75
N LYS A 212 8.86 1.88 24.06
CA LYS A 212 8.38 0.50 24.14
C LYS A 212 7.17 0.29 23.27
N THR A 213 7.13 -0.84 22.55
CA THR A 213 5.93 -1.28 21.81
C THR A 213 5.03 -2.10 22.73
N LYS A 214 3.76 -1.72 22.78
CA LYS A 214 2.69 -2.48 23.45
C LYS A 214 1.65 -2.88 22.41
N ILE A 215 1.15 -4.11 22.47
CA ILE A 215 0.09 -4.62 21.60
C ILE A 215 -1.25 -4.45 22.33
N PHE A 216 -2.21 -3.80 21.66
CA PHE A 216 -3.57 -3.62 22.16
C PHE A 216 -4.53 -4.47 21.33
N ASN A 217 -5.38 -5.25 22.01
CA ASN A 217 -6.39 -6.08 21.36
C ASN A 217 -7.68 -5.28 21.23
N MET A 218 -8.08 -4.96 20.00
CA MET A 218 -9.26 -4.18 19.71
C MET A 218 -10.26 -5.02 18.89
N ASP A 219 -11.47 -5.19 19.42
CA ASP A 219 -12.54 -5.97 18.80
C ASP A 219 -13.86 -5.18 18.65
N ARG A 220 -13.86 -3.90 19.05
CA ARG A 220 -15.01 -3.00 19.00
C ARG A 220 -14.73 -1.79 18.15
N GLU A 221 -15.78 -1.17 17.64
CA GLU A 221 -15.69 0.07 16.86
C GLU A 221 -15.00 1.18 17.64
N ASN A 222 -15.40 1.37 18.90
CA ASN A 222 -14.80 2.32 19.83
C ASN A 222 -14.33 1.59 21.09
N GLN A 223 -13.07 1.80 21.46
CA GLN A 223 -12.48 1.13 22.62
C GLN A 223 -11.46 2.02 23.33
N ALA A 224 -11.55 2.07 24.64
CA ALA A 224 -10.55 2.72 25.49
C ALA A 224 -9.59 1.69 26.09
N PHE A 225 -8.31 2.03 26.10
CA PHE A 225 -7.26 1.24 26.73
C PHE A 225 -6.59 2.05 27.81
N SER A 226 -6.47 1.47 29.01
CA SER A 226 -5.76 2.08 30.13
C SER A 226 -4.60 1.19 30.57
N PHE A 227 -3.46 1.81 30.89
CA PHE A 227 -2.26 1.11 31.34
C PHE A 227 -1.36 2.06 32.14
N GLU A 228 -0.47 1.49 32.96
CA GLU A 228 0.43 2.25 33.82
C GLU A 228 1.87 2.22 33.29
N LEU A 229 2.61 3.28 33.60
CA LEU A 229 4.01 3.50 33.30
C LEU A 229 4.71 4.10 34.49
N LEU A 230 5.97 3.71 34.71
CA LEU A 230 6.80 4.33 35.76
C LEU A 230 7.36 5.68 35.30
N ASP A 231 7.78 5.76 34.04
CA ASP A 231 8.40 6.95 33.47
C ASP A 231 7.38 7.87 32.81
N LYS A 232 7.67 9.17 32.83
CA LYS A 232 6.79 10.17 32.23
C LYS A 232 6.62 9.93 30.72
N PRO A 233 5.37 9.75 30.27
CA PRO A 233 5.09 9.57 28.85
C PRO A 233 5.21 10.90 28.10
N ILE A 234 5.73 10.83 26.87
CA ILE A 234 5.87 11.97 25.96
C ILE A 234 4.83 11.91 24.85
N LYS A 235 4.73 10.74 24.17
CA LYS A 235 3.78 10.53 23.08
C LYS A 235 3.49 9.07 22.82
N LEU A 236 2.38 8.83 22.15
CA LEU A 236 1.96 7.54 21.58
C LEU A 236 2.06 7.60 20.06
N THR A 237 2.56 6.55 19.42
CA THR A 237 2.61 6.44 17.95
C THR A 237 1.95 5.14 17.51
N LEU A 238 0.97 5.24 16.62
CA LEU A 238 0.21 4.10 16.10
C LEU A 238 1.00 3.39 15.00
N ASP A 239 1.31 2.11 15.20
CA ASP A 239 1.90 1.21 14.20
C ASP A 239 2.99 1.88 13.32
N PRO A 240 4.02 2.50 13.93
CA PRO A 240 5.01 3.28 13.16
C PRO A 240 5.83 2.43 12.19
N ASP A 241 5.81 1.10 12.36
CA ASP A 241 6.51 0.16 11.50
C ASP A 241 5.60 -0.47 10.42
N PHE A 242 4.33 -0.03 10.34
CA PHE A 242 3.36 -0.51 9.34
C PHE A 242 3.22 -2.04 9.31
N ARG A 243 3.06 -2.65 10.49
CA ARG A 243 2.94 -4.11 10.62
C ARG A 243 1.49 -4.60 10.55
N LEU A 244 0.53 -3.71 10.73
CA LEU A 244 -0.89 -4.02 10.71
C LEU A 244 -1.49 -3.71 9.32
N LEU A 245 -2.21 -4.66 8.74
CA LEU A 245 -3.01 -4.41 7.54
C LEU A 245 -4.17 -3.48 7.90
N ARG A 246 -4.11 -2.25 7.39
CA ARG A 246 -5.12 -1.22 7.61
C ARG A 246 -5.13 -0.23 6.44
N ARG A 247 -6.22 0.49 6.28
CA ARG A 247 -6.24 1.66 5.41
C ARG A 247 -5.53 2.80 6.14
N LEU A 248 -4.52 3.34 5.49
CA LEU A 248 -3.78 4.48 6.01
C LEU A 248 -4.64 5.75 5.92
N ALA A 249 -4.53 6.61 6.91
CA ALA A 249 -5.09 7.96 6.82
C ALA A 249 -4.43 8.76 5.69
N PRO A 250 -5.08 9.82 5.17
CA PRO A 250 -4.54 10.64 4.11
C PRO A 250 -3.11 11.13 4.33
N ASP A 251 -2.77 11.51 5.56
CA ASP A 251 -1.43 12.02 5.91
C ASP A 251 -0.40 10.89 6.02
N GLU A 252 -0.83 9.69 6.36
CA GLU A 252 0.02 8.49 6.37
C GLU A 252 0.28 7.94 4.96
N ALA A 253 -0.66 8.18 4.02
CA ALA A 253 -0.58 7.75 2.63
C ALA A 253 -0.64 8.96 1.69
N PRO A 254 0.46 9.70 1.51
CA PRO A 254 0.50 10.76 0.51
C PRO A 254 0.14 10.20 -0.87
N PRO A 255 -0.54 10.99 -1.72
CA PRO A 255 -1.03 10.51 -2.99
C PRO A 255 0.11 10.04 -3.90
N ILE A 256 -0.15 8.98 -4.65
CA ILE A 256 0.73 8.43 -5.69
C ILE A 256 -0.03 8.34 -7.01
N LEU A 257 0.68 8.30 -8.14
CA LEU A 257 0.08 8.24 -9.47
C LEU A 257 -0.91 7.07 -9.62
N ARG A 258 -0.67 5.96 -8.91
CA ARG A 258 -1.53 4.78 -8.96
C ARG A 258 -2.97 5.08 -8.60
N LYS A 259 -3.25 6.09 -7.78
CA LYS A 259 -4.61 6.47 -7.40
C LYS A 259 -5.45 6.77 -8.63
N ILE A 260 -4.99 7.63 -9.54
CA ILE A 260 -5.73 7.95 -10.78
C ILE A 260 -5.76 6.77 -11.77
N MET A 261 -4.71 5.94 -11.77
CA MET A 261 -4.63 4.79 -12.70
C MET A 261 -5.67 3.71 -12.37
N LEU A 262 -6.03 3.56 -11.10
CA LEU A 262 -7.00 2.57 -10.63
C LEU A 262 -8.41 3.13 -10.51
N ASP A 263 -8.56 4.41 -10.21
CA ASP A 263 -9.85 5.06 -10.01
C ASP A 263 -10.59 5.21 -11.34
N GLN A 264 -11.67 4.45 -11.50
CA GLN A 264 -12.49 4.48 -12.73
C GLN A 264 -13.22 5.81 -12.94
N SER A 265 -13.40 6.60 -11.88
CA SER A 265 -14.02 7.93 -11.94
C SER A 265 -13.02 9.05 -12.23
N THR A 266 -11.73 8.74 -12.52
CA THR A 266 -10.74 9.78 -12.85
C THR A 266 -11.16 10.56 -14.09
N GLU A 267 -11.30 11.87 -13.92
CA GLU A 267 -11.53 12.82 -15.01
C GLU A 267 -10.18 13.39 -15.50
N THR A 268 -10.15 13.75 -16.78
CA THR A 268 -8.95 14.28 -17.44
C THR A 268 -9.22 15.70 -17.95
N ILE A 269 -8.30 16.61 -17.62
CA ILE A 269 -8.30 18.00 -18.09
C ILE A 269 -7.06 18.18 -18.97
N ILE A 270 -7.25 18.52 -20.23
CA ILE A 270 -6.19 18.87 -21.17
C ILE A 270 -6.27 20.36 -21.40
N LEU A 271 -5.16 21.06 -21.06
CA LEU A 271 -5.13 22.52 -21.01
C LEU A 271 -4.82 23.21 -22.35
N SER A 272 -4.44 22.45 -23.38
CA SER A 272 -4.10 23.01 -24.68
C SER A 272 -5.23 22.84 -25.69
N GLU A 273 -5.46 23.89 -26.48
CA GLU A 273 -6.32 23.84 -27.66
C GLU A 273 -5.55 23.50 -28.95
N GLU A 274 -4.21 23.52 -28.92
CA GLU A 274 -3.38 23.14 -30.05
C GLU A 274 -3.50 21.65 -30.35
N ASN A 275 -3.82 21.31 -31.60
CA ASN A 275 -4.13 19.94 -32.00
C ASN A 275 -3.03 18.95 -31.65
N ASP A 276 -1.77 19.24 -31.94
CA ASP A 276 -0.62 18.35 -31.69
C ASP A 276 -0.43 18.06 -30.19
N ILE A 277 -0.59 19.09 -29.35
CA ILE A 277 -0.46 18.96 -27.89
C ILE A 277 -1.65 18.17 -27.35
N ARG A 278 -2.85 18.46 -27.85
CA ARG A 278 -4.10 17.79 -27.44
C ARG A 278 -4.06 16.29 -27.79
N GLU A 279 -3.62 15.95 -29.01
CA GLU A 279 -3.51 14.55 -29.45
C GLU A 279 -2.52 13.76 -28.59
N VAL A 280 -1.32 14.27 -28.39
CA VAL A 280 -0.30 13.62 -27.57
C VAL A 280 -0.75 13.49 -26.10
N SER A 281 -1.45 14.49 -25.56
CA SER A 281 -2.02 14.45 -24.21
C SER A 281 -3.09 13.38 -24.06
N MET A 282 -3.95 13.20 -25.07
CA MET A 282 -4.97 12.14 -25.11
C MET A 282 -4.32 10.75 -25.16
N VAL A 283 -3.27 10.57 -25.96
CA VAL A 283 -2.52 9.32 -26.01
C VAL A 283 -1.88 9.00 -24.66
N LEU A 284 -1.27 9.99 -24.02
CA LEU A 284 -0.67 9.85 -22.70
C LEU A 284 -1.71 9.47 -21.63
N ALA A 285 -2.82 10.19 -21.59
CA ALA A 285 -3.93 9.93 -20.66
C ALA A 285 -4.49 8.50 -20.84
N ARG A 286 -4.74 8.08 -22.08
CA ARG A 286 -5.20 6.72 -22.40
C ARG A 286 -4.24 5.64 -21.94
N LYS A 287 -2.94 5.85 -22.15
CA LYS A 287 -1.88 4.91 -21.71
C LYS A 287 -1.76 4.85 -20.19
N LEU A 288 -1.89 6.00 -19.52
CA LEU A 288 -1.77 6.10 -18.06
C LEU A 288 -2.98 5.47 -17.36
N LEU A 289 -4.19 5.75 -17.85
CA LEU A 289 -5.44 5.28 -17.28
C LEU A 289 -5.86 3.86 -17.75
N HIS A 290 -5.22 3.33 -18.78
CA HIS A 290 -5.58 2.06 -19.43
C HIS A 290 -7.03 2.00 -19.93
N ARG A 291 -7.64 3.16 -20.24
CA ARG A 291 -8.99 3.31 -20.78
C ARG A 291 -9.10 4.61 -21.57
N THR A 292 -10.22 4.80 -22.24
CA THR A 292 -10.55 6.11 -22.85
C THR A 292 -10.74 7.12 -21.71
N PRO A 293 -10.03 8.27 -21.72
CA PRO A 293 -10.17 9.29 -20.70
C PRO A 293 -11.57 9.91 -20.75
N GLU A 294 -12.18 10.12 -19.60
CA GLU A 294 -13.35 10.97 -19.45
C GLU A 294 -12.87 12.41 -19.30
N MET A 295 -13.37 13.29 -20.18
CA MET A 295 -13.03 14.72 -20.12
C MET A 295 -13.83 15.36 -19.00
N GLY A 296 -13.14 16.07 -18.12
CA GLY A 296 -13.72 16.69 -16.94
C GLY A 296 -13.48 18.18 -16.85
N SER A 297 -14.12 18.77 -15.85
CA SER A 297 -13.89 20.13 -15.37
C SER A 297 -13.75 20.09 -13.84
N LEU A 298 -13.17 21.14 -13.24
CA LEU A 298 -13.06 21.24 -11.77
C LEU A 298 -14.39 21.23 -11.03
N ASP A 299 -15.43 21.70 -11.69
CA ASP A 299 -16.81 21.79 -11.12
C ASP A 299 -17.52 20.43 -11.06
N ALA A 300 -16.92 19.37 -11.58
CA ALA A 300 -17.49 18.03 -11.52
C ALA A 300 -17.48 17.52 -10.08
N ASN A 301 -18.63 17.59 -9.40
CA ASN A 301 -18.82 17.14 -8.02
C ASN A 301 -18.67 15.62 -7.79
N LYS A 302 -18.38 14.85 -8.86
CA LYS A 302 -18.33 13.38 -8.81
C LYS A 302 -16.91 12.81 -8.78
N ALA A 303 -15.92 13.47 -9.41
CA ALA A 303 -14.57 12.93 -9.51
C ALA A 303 -13.81 13.06 -8.20
N THR A 304 -13.30 11.95 -7.69
CA THR A 304 -12.35 11.92 -6.55
C THR A 304 -10.90 12.04 -7.00
N SER A 305 -10.65 11.86 -8.30
CA SER A 305 -9.31 11.89 -8.91
C SER A 305 -9.34 12.67 -10.24
N ILE A 306 -8.36 13.54 -10.43
CA ILE A 306 -8.26 14.42 -11.60
C ILE A 306 -6.83 14.32 -12.18
N LEU A 307 -6.76 14.03 -13.49
CA LEU A 307 -5.53 14.09 -14.27
C LEU A 307 -5.50 15.38 -15.07
N VAL A 308 -4.50 16.22 -14.84
CA VAL A 308 -4.30 17.49 -15.57
C VAL A 308 -3.05 17.39 -16.44
N ILE A 309 -3.17 17.68 -17.73
CA ILE A 309 -2.04 17.62 -18.69
C ILE A 309 -1.96 18.93 -19.46
N GLY A 310 -0.76 19.52 -19.53
CA GLY A 310 -0.52 20.73 -20.29
C GLY A 310 0.94 21.15 -20.35
N LEU A 311 1.19 22.26 -21.04
CA LEU A 311 2.49 22.91 -21.04
C LEU A 311 2.71 23.68 -19.74
N GLN A 312 3.97 23.93 -19.36
CA GLN A 312 4.32 24.52 -18.05
C GLN A 312 3.61 25.86 -17.78
N ASN A 313 3.53 26.73 -18.77
CA ASN A 313 2.82 28.01 -18.65
C ASN A 313 1.32 27.83 -18.47
N GLN A 314 0.72 26.91 -19.22
CA GLN A 314 -0.73 26.60 -19.14
C GLN A 314 -1.07 25.97 -17.79
N VAL A 315 -0.25 25.02 -17.32
CA VAL A 315 -0.42 24.38 -16.01
C VAL A 315 -0.31 25.41 -14.88
N ASN A 316 0.72 26.26 -14.89
CA ASN A 316 0.90 27.27 -13.85
C ASN A 316 -0.29 28.26 -13.81
N LYS A 317 -0.73 28.75 -14.99
CA LYS A 317 -1.90 29.62 -15.08
C LYS A 317 -3.17 28.95 -14.59
N TRP A 318 -3.37 27.67 -14.94
CA TRP A 318 -4.54 26.90 -14.53
C TRP A 318 -4.54 26.66 -13.01
N LEU A 319 -3.39 26.30 -12.41
CA LEU A 319 -3.26 26.14 -10.96
C LEU A 319 -3.58 27.43 -10.22
N ASP A 320 -3.05 28.55 -10.68
CA ASP A 320 -3.29 29.88 -10.08
C ASP A 320 -4.76 30.30 -10.15
N LEU A 321 -5.39 30.16 -11.32
CA LEU A 321 -6.82 30.48 -11.54
C LEU A 321 -7.76 29.64 -10.66
N ASN A 322 -7.33 28.44 -10.25
CA ASN A 322 -8.12 27.54 -9.45
C ASN A 322 -7.70 27.49 -7.97
N ASN A 323 -6.86 28.43 -7.54
CA ASN A 323 -6.32 28.51 -6.19
C ASN A 323 -5.67 27.20 -5.71
N LEU A 324 -5.01 26.47 -6.62
CA LEU A 324 -4.30 25.24 -6.33
C LEU A 324 -2.80 25.50 -6.12
N PRO A 325 -2.13 24.72 -5.26
CA PRO A 325 -0.70 24.86 -5.05
C PRO A 325 0.09 24.68 -6.35
N LEU A 326 1.06 25.56 -6.59
CA LEU A 326 2.00 25.42 -7.68
C LEU A 326 2.90 24.18 -7.49
N ARG A 327 3.73 23.91 -8.49
CA ARG A 327 4.73 22.82 -8.42
C ARG A 327 5.58 22.98 -7.14
N PRO A 328 5.71 21.92 -6.32
CA PRO A 328 6.50 21.98 -5.08
C PRO A 328 7.94 22.47 -5.33
N SER A 329 8.42 23.36 -4.47
CA SER A 329 9.75 24.00 -4.61
C SER A 329 10.93 23.03 -4.53
N ASN A 330 10.74 21.87 -3.89
CA ASN A 330 11.74 20.80 -3.85
C ASN A 330 11.90 20.04 -5.17
N MET A 331 10.99 20.20 -6.13
CA MET A 331 11.16 19.70 -7.49
C MET A 331 12.00 20.71 -8.29
N GLN A 332 13.30 20.44 -8.39
CA GLN A 332 14.25 21.31 -9.06
C GLN A 332 13.89 21.54 -10.55
N ASN A 333 14.26 22.69 -11.07
CA ASN A 333 13.98 23.05 -12.47
C ASN A 333 15.07 22.51 -13.43
N ILE A 334 15.21 21.18 -13.47
CA ILE A 334 16.31 20.47 -14.18
C ILE A 334 15.82 19.56 -15.33
N GLY A 335 14.52 19.47 -15.56
CA GLY A 335 13.94 18.56 -16.55
C GLY A 335 13.11 19.26 -17.63
N THR A 336 12.68 18.48 -18.60
CA THR A 336 11.78 18.90 -19.68
C THR A 336 10.32 18.61 -19.37
N ALA A 337 10.03 17.70 -18.41
CA ALA A 337 8.68 17.42 -17.95
C ALA A 337 8.65 17.06 -16.45
N TYR A 338 7.56 17.41 -15.81
CA TYR A 338 7.31 17.26 -14.38
C TYR A 338 5.96 16.60 -14.15
N VAL A 339 5.95 15.60 -13.32
CA VAL A 339 4.70 14.91 -12.90
C VAL A 339 4.67 14.91 -11.38
N TRP A 340 3.57 15.38 -10.79
CA TRP A 340 3.41 15.34 -9.34
C TRP A 340 1.96 15.14 -8.94
N THR A 341 1.78 14.65 -7.73
CA THR A 341 0.49 14.44 -7.11
C THR A 341 0.26 15.46 -6.00
N MET A 342 -0.96 15.85 -5.80
CA MET A 342 -1.39 16.62 -4.64
C MET A 342 -2.80 16.22 -4.21
N ARG A 343 -3.16 16.57 -2.98
CA ARG A 343 -4.52 16.41 -2.46
C ARG A 343 -5.04 17.77 -2.05
N GLN A 344 -6.23 18.10 -2.53
CA GLN A 344 -6.91 19.33 -2.19
C GLN A 344 -8.42 19.06 -2.10
N GLU A 345 -9.07 19.49 -0.99
CA GLU A 345 -10.52 19.34 -0.77
C GLU A 345 -11.04 17.90 -0.98
N GLY A 346 -10.31 16.93 -0.51
CA GLY A 346 -10.65 15.51 -0.64
C GLY A 346 -10.38 14.90 -2.02
N LYS A 347 -10.05 15.70 -3.05
CA LYS A 347 -9.71 15.25 -4.40
C LYS A 347 -8.20 15.00 -4.52
N THR A 348 -7.83 13.99 -5.31
CA THR A 348 -6.45 13.70 -5.68
C THR A 348 -6.19 14.22 -7.09
N PHE A 349 -5.20 15.06 -7.23
CA PHE A 349 -4.74 15.57 -8.52
C PHE A 349 -3.43 14.89 -8.91
N VAL A 350 -3.30 14.57 -10.18
CA VAL A 350 -2.02 14.27 -10.83
C VAL A 350 -1.82 15.29 -11.92
N ILE A 351 -0.76 16.08 -11.79
CA ILE A 351 -0.41 17.13 -12.74
C ILE A 351 0.74 16.63 -13.61
N VAL A 352 0.58 16.75 -14.92
CA VAL A 352 1.62 16.52 -15.93
C VAL A 352 1.90 17.84 -16.62
N SER A 353 3.09 18.37 -16.41
CA SER A 353 3.55 19.67 -16.89
C SER A 353 4.80 19.48 -17.74
N ALA A 354 4.76 19.83 -19.01
CA ALA A 354 5.87 19.65 -19.94
C ALA A 354 6.28 20.97 -20.63
N LYS A 355 7.52 21.02 -21.08
CA LYS A 355 8.08 22.17 -21.79
C LYS A 355 7.40 22.39 -23.15
N ASP A 356 7.16 21.30 -23.88
CA ASP A 356 6.64 21.26 -25.25
C ASP A 356 5.95 19.92 -25.55
N ALA A 357 5.35 19.79 -26.75
CA ALA A 357 4.68 18.58 -27.22
C ALA A 357 5.60 17.35 -27.27
N LEU A 358 6.86 17.55 -27.67
CA LEU A 358 7.85 16.45 -27.75
C LEU A 358 8.16 15.89 -26.34
N SER A 359 8.27 16.77 -25.34
CA SER A 359 8.44 16.38 -23.95
C SER A 359 7.26 15.56 -23.43
N LEU A 360 6.01 15.88 -23.81
CA LEU A 360 4.83 15.06 -23.51
C LEU A 360 4.90 13.69 -24.19
N GLN A 361 5.31 13.65 -25.44
CA GLN A 361 5.41 12.40 -26.23
C GLN A 361 6.43 11.44 -25.58
N TYR A 362 7.52 11.93 -25.05
CA TYR A 362 8.51 11.13 -24.33
C TYR A 362 7.97 10.45 -23.07
N LEU A 363 6.92 10.99 -22.45
CA LEU A 363 6.29 10.42 -21.26
C LEU A 363 5.37 9.21 -21.57
N VAL A 364 4.84 9.10 -22.78
CA VAL A 364 3.82 8.10 -23.15
C VAL A 364 4.23 6.67 -22.81
N ARG A 365 5.50 6.34 -23.00
CA ARG A 365 6.02 4.99 -22.73
C ARG A 365 6.45 4.79 -21.27
N PRO A 366 7.27 5.65 -20.65
CA PRO A 366 7.80 5.40 -19.31
C PRO A 366 6.80 5.70 -18.18
N LEU A 367 6.00 6.77 -18.26
CA LEU A 367 5.20 7.24 -17.14
C LEU A 367 4.24 6.18 -16.53
N PRO A 368 3.56 5.32 -17.30
CA PRO A 368 2.69 4.28 -16.75
C PRO A 368 3.40 3.28 -15.81
N HIS A 369 4.71 3.16 -15.89
CA HIS A 369 5.49 2.26 -15.02
C HIS A 369 5.80 2.85 -13.63
N TYR A 370 5.52 4.13 -13.41
CA TYR A 370 5.86 4.86 -12.19
C TYR A 370 4.67 5.09 -11.24
N GLY A 371 3.65 4.26 -11.32
CA GLY A 371 2.43 4.39 -10.50
C GLY A 371 2.66 4.52 -8.99
N ARG A 372 3.78 4.04 -8.45
CA ARG A 372 4.12 4.14 -7.02
C ARG A 372 4.81 5.44 -6.60
N GLN A 373 5.02 6.38 -7.53
CA GLN A 373 5.65 7.65 -7.23
C GLN A 373 4.62 8.73 -6.93
N SER A 374 4.98 9.68 -6.07
CA SER A 374 4.23 10.92 -5.84
C SER A 374 4.71 12.03 -6.79
N TYR A 375 5.99 12.01 -7.15
CA TYR A 375 6.53 12.95 -8.14
C TYR A 375 7.63 12.32 -8.98
N ILE A 376 7.81 12.86 -10.18
CA ILE A 376 8.83 12.42 -11.15
C ILE A 376 9.27 13.62 -11.98
N ILE A 377 10.56 13.74 -12.21
CA ILE A 377 11.16 14.70 -13.14
C ILE A 377 11.78 13.93 -14.30
N PHE A 378 11.42 14.30 -15.52
CA PHE A 378 11.95 13.70 -16.74
C PHE A 378 12.80 14.71 -17.53
N ASP A 379 13.85 14.20 -18.17
CA ASP A 379 14.55 14.86 -19.28
C ASP A 379 14.42 13.97 -20.51
N GLY A 380 13.61 14.41 -21.46
CA GLY A 380 13.10 13.51 -22.50
C GLY A 380 12.38 12.29 -21.90
N ALA A 381 12.79 11.09 -22.27
CA ALA A 381 12.26 9.82 -21.75
C ALA A 381 12.98 9.33 -20.46
N LYS A 382 14.09 9.99 -20.07
CA LYS A 382 14.90 9.58 -18.93
C LYS A 382 14.36 10.20 -17.64
N VAL A 383 14.21 9.37 -16.61
CA VAL A 383 13.91 9.87 -15.26
C VAL A 383 15.17 10.43 -14.62
N ILE A 384 15.14 11.69 -14.22
CA ILE A 384 16.23 12.36 -13.50
C ILE A 384 16.02 12.19 -12.00
N GLU A 385 14.80 12.44 -11.53
CA GLU A 385 14.43 12.36 -10.13
C GLU A 385 13.03 11.78 -9.98
N ARG A 386 12.81 11.08 -8.89
CA ARG A 386 11.49 10.57 -8.51
C ARG A 386 11.43 10.33 -7.02
N GLY A 387 10.24 10.40 -6.48
CA GLY A 387 10.06 10.14 -5.05
C GLY A 387 8.60 10.00 -4.64
N ILE A 388 8.45 9.82 -3.36
CA ILE A 388 7.17 9.78 -2.68
C ILE A 388 7.19 10.89 -1.64
N TRP A 389 6.10 11.64 -1.54
CA TRP A 389 5.98 12.68 -0.52
C TRP A 389 6.16 12.08 0.88
N PRO A 390 6.72 12.83 1.83
CA PRO A 390 6.84 12.37 3.20
C PRO A 390 5.51 11.91 3.77
N ALA A 391 5.49 10.73 4.39
CA ALA A 391 4.34 10.21 5.11
C ALA A 391 4.46 10.58 6.59
N GLN A 392 3.36 10.96 7.22
CA GLN A 392 3.26 11.13 8.65
C GLN A 392 2.75 9.83 9.29
N VAL A 393 3.09 9.60 10.54
CA VAL A 393 2.49 8.54 11.34
C VAL A 393 1.49 9.16 12.30
N GLN A 394 0.42 8.42 12.66
CA GLN A 394 -0.50 8.92 13.66
C GLN A 394 0.18 8.94 15.03
N GLU A 395 0.25 10.11 15.63
CA GLU A 395 0.79 10.26 16.98
C GLU A 395 -0.06 11.21 17.82
N ILE A 396 -0.07 10.99 19.13
CA ILE A 396 -0.67 11.89 20.12
C ILE A 396 0.42 12.24 21.12
N VAL A 397 0.71 13.54 21.25
CA VAL A 397 1.59 14.07 22.28
C VAL A 397 0.84 14.12 23.60
N LEU A 398 1.48 13.69 24.68
CA LEU A 398 0.95 13.66 26.03
C LEU A 398 1.57 14.80 26.84
N ASN A 399 0.76 15.74 27.23
CA ASN A 399 1.15 16.91 28.02
C ASN A 399 1.03 16.64 29.52
#